data_1ac578b33ac2474b10dc47c5017f19e5
#
_entry.id   1ac578b33ac2474b10dc47c5017f19e5
#
_cell.length_a   1.000
_cell.length_b   1.000
_cell.length_c   1.000
_cell.angle_alpha   90.00
_cell.angle_beta   90.00
_cell.angle_gamma   90.00
#
_symmetry.space_group_name_H-M   'P 1'
#
loop_
_entity.id
_entity.type
_entity.pdbx_description
1 polymer ?
#
loop_
_entity_poly.entity_id
_entity_poly.type
_entity_poly.pdbx_seq_one_letter_code
_entity_poly.pdbx_strand_id
1 'polypeptide(L)'
;PPSYYAKLYARHNLRGGHIIKLGPGNDEAAAYALQEWPNHLHIGGGIHLDNAVSWIERGAEKVIVTSYLFPECRFSLERLLALEKRVGRDRLVVDISCRRRGSEWIVAMNRWQDLTDMRVSKGAYKRERERG
;
A
#
# COMPACT_ATOMS: atom_id res chain seq x y z
N PRO A 1 -21.92 -3.08 -0.21
CA PRO A 1 -21.05 -1.88 -0.10
C PRO A 1 -19.85 -2.16 0.79
N PRO A 2 -18.72 -1.50 0.56
CA PRO A 2 -17.51 -1.70 1.36
C PRO A 2 -17.71 -1.50 2.86
N SER A 3 -18.59 -0.60 3.26
CA SER A 3 -18.91 -0.36 4.66
C SER A 3 -19.51 -1.60 5.35
N TYR A 4 -20.26 -2.41 4.62
CA TYR A 4 -20.79 -3.68 5.15
C TYR A 4 -19.67 -4.62 5.58
N TYR A 5 -18.65 -4.76 4.72
CA TYR A 5 -17.50 -5.63 5.03
C TYR A 5 -16.66 -5.06 6.16
N ALA A 6 -16.52 -3.74 6.24
CA ALA A 6 -15.82 -3.10 7.36
C ALA A 6 -16.51 -3.40 8.69
N LYS A 7 -17.84 -3.36 8.74
CA LYS A 7 -18.62 -3.75 9.93
C LYS A 7 -18.40 -5.21 10.29
N LEU A 8 -18.36 -6.08 9.28
CA LEU A 8 -18.13 -7.51 9.48
C LEU A 8 -16.75 -7.76 10.08
N TYR A 9 -15.73 -7.10 9.55
CA TYR A 9 -14.36 -7.19 10.07
C TYR A 9 -14.28 -6.68 11.52
N ALA A 10 -14.95 -5.56 11.82
CA ALA A 10 -15.01 -5.04 13.18
C ALA A 10 -15.69 -6.01 14.14
N ARG A 11 -16.79 -6.60 13.74
CA ARG A 11 -17.54 -7.58 14.55
C ARG A 11 -16.68 -8.77 14.94
N HIS A 12 -15.82 -9.23 14.03
CA HIS A 12 -14.93 -10.38 14.24
C HIS A 12 -13.52 -9.99 14.67
N ASN A 13 -13.27 -8.73 14.93
CA ASN A 13 -11.97 -8.19 15.34
C ASN A 13 -10.84 -8.56 14.35
N LEU A 14 -11.12 -8.48 13.04
CA LEU A 14 -10.18 -8.80 11.98
C LEU A 14 -9.40 -7.55 11.57
N ARG A 15 -8.44 -7.17 12.40
CA ARG A 15 -7.61 -5.98 12.18
C ARG A 15 -6.70 -6.15 10.96
N GLY A 16 -6.38 -5.02 10.31
CA GLY A 16 -5.49 -5.00 9.17
C GLY A 16 -6.14 -5.43 7.86
N GLY A 17 -7.47 -5.52 7.81
CA GLY A 17 -8.18 -5.72 6.55
C GLY A 17 -7.87 -4.61 5.57
N HIS A 18 -7.81 -4.96 4.28
CA HIS A 18 -7.43 -4.02 3.22
C HIS A 18 -8.66 -3.50 2.49
N ILE A 19 -8.70 -2.19 2.29
CA ILE A 19 -9.64 -1.52 1.39
C ILE A 19 -8.83 -1.08 0.20
N ILE A 20 -9.03 -1.70 -0.96
CA ILE A 20 -8.27 -1.39 -2.17
C ILE A 20 -9.19 -0.68 -3.17
N LYS A 21 -8.82 0.54 -3.53
CA LYS A 21 -9.52 1.32 -4.53
C LYS A 21 -9.05 0.89 -5.92
N LEU A 22 -9.96 0.31 -6.68
CA LEU A 22 -9.69 -0.15 -8.04
C LEU A 22 -10.20 0.89 -9.04
N GLY A 23 -9.36 1.85 -9.38
CA GLY A 23 -9.70 2.91 -10.30
C GLY A 23 -10.32 4.14 -9.65
N PRO A 24 -10.72 5.13 -10.44
CA PRO A 24 -11.26 6.40 -9.93
C PRO A 24 -12.70 6.25 -9.41
N GLY A 25 -13.14 7.23 -8.62
CA GLY A 25 -14.54 7.32 -8.18
C GLY A 25 -14.87 6.50 -6.93
N ASN A 26 -13.89 5.94 -6.26
CA ASN A 26 -14.12 5.06 -5.09
C ASN A 26 -13.79 5.72 -3.74
N ASP A 27 -13.34 6.97 -3.74
CA ASP A 27 -12.84 7.62 -2.53
C ASP A 27 -13.90 7.76 -1.45
N GLU A 28 -15.12 8.13 -1.84
CA GLU A 28 -16.23 8.28 -0.89
C GLU A 28 -16.60 6.95 -0.24
N ALA A 29 -16.74 5.89 -1.03
CA ALA A 29 -17.05 4.56 -0.52
C ALA A 29 -15.95 4.03 0.41
N ALA A 30 -14.69 4.28 0.06
CA ALA A 30 -13.55 3.90 0.89
C ALA A 30 -13.54 4.68 2.21
N ALA A 31 -13.84 5.97 2.17
CA ALA A 31 -13.91 6.79 3.38
C ALA A 31 -15.02 6.31 4.31
N TYR A 32 -16.21 5.98 3.78
CA TYR A 32 -17.29 5.41 4.59
C TYR A 32 -16.88 4.08 5.23
N ALA A 33 -16.19 3.23 4.49
CA ALA A 33 -15.71 1.96 5.04
C ALA A 33 -14.73 2.18 6.20
N LEU A 34 -13.80 3.12 6.06
CA LEU A 34 -12.87 3.45 7.15
C LEU A 34 -13.56 3.97 8.39
N GLN A 35 -14.64 4.74 8.22
CA GLN A 35 -15.39 5.29 9.34
C GLN A 35 -16.13 4.24 10.16
N GLU A 36 -16.41 3.06 9.57
CA GLU A 36 -17.06 1.97 10.30
C GLU A 36 -16.15 1.31 11.33
N TRP A 37 -14.84 1.39 11.12
CA TRP A 37 -13.87 0.86 12.07
C TRP A 37 -12.57 1.66 12.02
N PRO A 38 -12.58 2.90 12.55
CA PRO A 38 -11.41 3.78 12.46
C PRO A 38 -10.16 3.19 13.09
N ASN A 39 -9.04 3.39 12.43
CA ASN A 39 -7.68 3.00 12.88
C ASN A 39 -7.46 1.49 13.00
N HIS A 40 -8.18 0.70 12.22
CA HIS A 40 -8.02 -0.76 12.22
C HIS A 40 -7.90 -1.36 10.82
N LEU A 41 -8.14 -0.56 9.78
CA LEU A 41 -8.12 -1.01 8.40
C LEU A 41 -7.03 -0.29 7.61
N HIS A 42 -6.50 -0.96 6.61
CA HIS A 42 -5.48 -0.41 5.71
C HIS A 42 -6.13 0.00 4.39
N ILE A 43 -5.66 1.12 3.80
CA ILE A 43 -6.18 1.61 2.52
C ILE A 43 -5.09 1.59 1.46
N GLY A 44 -5.44 1.12 0.27
CA GLY A 44 -4.55 1.11 -0.89
C GLY A 44 -5.29 1.49 -2.16
N GLY A 45 -4.56 1.55 -3.27
CA GLY A 45 -5.07 1.98 -4.55
C GLY A 45 -4.88 3.47 -4.78
N GLY A 46 -3.89 3.84 -5.59
CA GLY A 46 -3.61 5.23 -5.93
C GLY A 46 -3.02 6.06 -4.79
N ILE A 47 -2.36 5.43 -3.83
CA ILE A 47 -1.70 6.14 -2.73
C ILE A 47 -0.40 6.76 -3.23
N HIS A 48 -0.20 8.03 -2.90
CA HIS A 48 1.02 8.79 -3.19
C HIS A 48 1.27 9.83 -2.10
N LEU A 49 2.34 10.62 -2.26
CA LEU A 49 2.77 11.57 -1.24
C LEU A 49 1.67 12.58 -0.86
N ASP A 50 0.89 13.02 -1.85
CA ASP A 50 -0.06 14.13 -1.65
C ASP A 50 -1.39 13.68 -1.03
N ASN A 51 -1.74 12.40 -1.07
CA ASN A 51 -3.00 11.91 -0.49
C ASN A 51 -2.83 10.98 0.73
N ALA A 52 -1.62 10.53 1.01
CA ALA A 52 -1.40 9.54 2.08
C ALA A 52 -1.85 10.04 3.45
N VAL A 53 -1.48 11.25 3.83
CA VAL A 53 -1.89 11.84 5.12
C VAL A 53 -3.39 11.99 5.22
N SER A 54 -4.04 12.41 4.13
CA SER A 54 -5.49 12.55 4.08
C SER A 54 -6.21 11.25 4.42
N TRP A 55 -5.71 10.12 3.94
CA TRP A 55 -6.31 8.82 4.25
C TRP A 55 -6.11 8.40 5.70
N ILE A 56 -4.95 8.71 6.29
CA ILE A 56 -4.72 8.50 7.72
C ILE A 56 -5.72 9.35 8.54
N GLU A 57 -5.91 10.61 8.16
CA GLU A 57 -6.86 11.50 8.84
C GLU A 57 -8.31 11.02 8.71
N ARG A 58 -8.63 10.34 7.60
CA ARG A 58 -9.97 9.76 7.38
C ARG A 58 -10.20 8.44 8.13
N GLY A 59 -9.22 7.95 8.86
CA GLY A 59 -9.37 6.79 9.71
C GLY A 59 -8.62 5.53 9.28
N ALA A 60 -7.75 5.58 8.28
CA ALA A 60 -6.90 4.44 7.96
C ALA A 60 -5.85 4.24 9.06
N GLU A 61 -5.64 3.00 9.48
CA GLU A 61 -4.52 2.67 10.35
C GLU A 61 -3.21 2.80 9.60
N LYS A 62 -3.18 2.28 8.37
CA LYS A 62 -2.00 2.32 7.49
C LYS A 62 -2.41 2.58 6.06
N VAL A 63 -1.51 3.16 5.29
CA VAL A 63 -1.65 3.33 3.85
C VAL A 63 -0.76 2.32 3.13
N ILE A 64 -1.28 1.73 2.06
CA ILE A 64 -0.59 0.74 1.25
C ILE A 64 -0.16 1.41 -0.05
N VAL A 65 1.14 1.43 -0.31
CA VAL A 65 1.71 2.03 -1.52
C VAL A 65 2.31 0.93 -2.40
N THR A 66 2.14 1.05 -3.68
CA THR A 66 2.69 0.11 -4.65
C THR A 66 3.32 0.82 -5.83
N SER A 67 2.57 1.06 -6.91
CA SER A 67 3.10 1.60 -8.16
C SER A 67 3.75 2.97 -8.04
N TYR A 68 3.34 3.78 -7.07
CA TYR A 68 3.96 5.09 -6.84
C TYR A 68 5.47 5.00 -6.61
N LEU A 69 5.94 3.88 -6.03
CA LEU A 69 7.37 3.67 -5.76
C LEU A 69 8.17 3.25 -6.99
N PHE A 70 7.50 3.00 -8.11
CA PHE A 70 8.15 2.52 -9.33
C PHE A 70 7.85 3.41 -10.54
N PRO A 71 8.22 4.71 -10.49
CA PRO A 71 8.06 5.57 -11.66
C PRO A 71 8.89 5.00 -12.83
N GLU A 72 8.25 4.86 -13.99
CA GLU A 72 8.87 4.28 -15.19
C GLU A 72 9.50 2.89 -14.93
N CYS A 73 8.84 2.09 -14.08
CA CYS A 73 9.28 0.74 -13.69
C CYS A 73 10.65 0.71 -12.97
N ARG A 74 11.03 1.82 -12.33
CA ARG A 74 12.27 1.91 -11.56
C ARG A 74 11.97 2.24 -10.10
N PHE A 75 12.53 1.47 -9.19
CA PHE A 75 12.33 1.71 -7.77
C PHE A 75 12.90 3.09 -7.38
N SER A 76 12.06 3.88 -6.72
CA SER A 76 12.42 5.21 -6.22
C SER A 76 12.53 5.21 -4.70
N LEU A 77 13.76 5.13 -4.20
CA LEU A 77 14.04 5.26 -2.78
C LEU A 77 13.64 6.64 -2.27
N GLU A 78 13.82 7.67 -3.07
CA GLU A 78 13.43 9.04 -2.72
C GLU A 78 11.95 9.13 -2.39
N ARG A 79 11.09 8.54 -3.21
CA ARG A 79 9.64 8.51 -2.95
C ARG A 79 9.29 7.74 -1.68
N LEU A 80 9.96 6.62 -1.45
CA LEU A 80 9.74 5.82 -0.23
C LEU A 80 10.12 6.61 1.02
N LEU A 81 11.29 7.24 1.02
CA LEU A 81 11.75 8.02 2.17
C LEU A 81 10.87 9.25 2.42
N ALA A 82 10.38 9.89 1.35
CA ALA A 82 9.46 11.02 1.46
C ALA A 82 8.13 10.60 2.10
N LEU A 83 7.60 9.45 1.71
CA LEU A 83 6.38 8.89 2.32
C LEU A 83 6.61 8.54 3.79
N GLU A 84 7.71 7.86 4.09
CA GLU A 84 8.06 7.51 5.47
C GLU A 84 8.13 8.74 6.36
N LYS A 85 8.76 9.80 5.86
CA LYS A 85 8.84 11.07 6.59
C LYS A 85 7.49 11.71 6.81
N ARG A 86 6.58 11.58 5.83
CA ARG A 86 5.26 12.23 5.86
C ARG A 86 4.26 11.51 6.77
N VAL A 87 4.16 10.19 6.66
CA VAL A 87 3.13 9.40 7.38
C VAL A 87 3.68 8.65 8.58
N GLY A 88 4.98 8.46 8.64
CA GLY A 88 5.61 7.62 9.65
C GLY A 88 5.68 6.16 9.20
N ARG A 89 6.75 5.51 9.60
CA ARG A 89 7.05 4.12 9.21
C ARG A 89 5.98 3.13 9.65
N ASP A 90 5.42 3.33 10.85
CA ASP A 90 4.42 2.43 11.40
C ASP A 90 3.07 2.50 10.67
N ARG A 91 2.88 3.53 9.83
CA ARG A 91 1.65 3.73 9.08
C ARG A 91 1.80 3.46 7.58
N LEU A 92 2.95 2.95 7.15
CA LEU A 92 3.26 2.70 5.76
C LEU A 92 3.41 1.21 5.50
N VAL A 93 2.68 0.71 4.52
CA VAL A 93 2.80 -0.66 4.01
C VAL A 93 3.24 -0.58 2.56
N VAL A 94 4.29 -1.29 2.20
CA VAL A 94 4.73 -1.42 0.82
C VAL A 94 4.24 -2.77 0.30
N ASP A 95 3.39 -2.74 -0.71
CA ASP A 95 2.87 -3.94 -1.35
C ASP A 95 3.57 -4.13 -2.69
N ILE A 96 4.17 -5.29 -2.89
CA ILE A 96 4.88 -5.62 -4.13
C ILE A 96 4.34 -6.93 -4.70
N SER A 97 4.11 -6.92 -6.02
CA SER A 97 3.81 -8.12 -6.79
C SER A 97 5.06 -8.54 -7.54
N CYS A 98 5.29 -9.83 -7.64
CA CYS A 98 6.51 -10.36 -8.24
C CYS A 98 6.19 -11.32 -9.37
N ARG A 99 7.07 -11.32 -10.37
CA ARG A 99 7.03 -12.28 -11.48
C ARG A 99 8.36 -13.02 -11.54
N ARG A 100 8.27 -14.32 -11.73
CA ARG A 100 9.46 -15.16 -11.87
C ARG A 100 10.06 -15.00 -13.27
N ARG A 101 11.37 -14.77 -13.32
CA ARG A 101 12.15 -14.75 -14.56
C ARG A 101 13.40 -15.58 -14.36
N GLY A 102 13.42 -16.79 -14.97
CA GLY A 102 14.49 -17.76 -14.70
C GLY A 102 14.49 -18.18 -13.24
N SER A 103 15.60 -17.99 -12.54
CA SER A 103 15.76 -18.29 -11.11
C SER A 103 15.48 -17.10 -10.20
N GLU A 104 15.11 -15.94 -10.77
CA GLU A 104 14.91 -14.70 -10.03
C GLU A 104 13.44 -14.32 -9.91
N TRP A 105 13.09 -13.64 -8.80
CA TRP A 105 11.81 -12.98 -8.62
C TRP A 105 12.02 -11.49 -8.82
N ILE A 106 11.29 -10.91 -9.78
CA ILE A 106 11.40 -9.50 -10.14
C ILE A 106 10.07 -8.82 -9.80
N VAL A 107 10.15 -7.67 -9.15
CA VAL A 107 8.96 -6.86 -8.86
C VAL A 107 8.34 -6.42 -10.17
N ALA A 108 7.04 -6.64 -10.32
CA ALA A 108 6.29 -6.39 -11.54
C ALA A 108 5.10 -5.48 -11.28
N MET A 109 4.80 -4.61 -12.22
CA MET A 109 3.68 -3.67 -12.20
C MET A 109 2.69 -4.01 -13.32
N ASN A 110 1.56 -3.28 -13.35
CA ASN A 110 0.54 -3.42 -14.40
C ASN A 110 0.08 -4.87 -14.60
N ARG A 111 -0.42 -5.48 -13.51
CA ARG A 111 -0.91 -6.86 -13.52
C ARG A 111 0.18 -7.86 -13.96
N TRP A 112 1.41 -7.65 -13.47
CA TRP A 112 2.59 -8.48 -13.76
C TRP A 112 3.09 -8.38 -15.20
N GLN A 113 2.61 -7.43 -16.00
CA GLN A 113 3.03 -7.25 -17.39
C GLN A 113 4.36 -6.51 -17.52
N ASP A 114 4.60 -5.52 -16.67
CA ASP A 114 5.78 -4.67 -16.72
C ASP A 114 6.76 -5.04 -15.61
N LEU A 115 7.94 -5.54 -15.99
CA LEU A 115 9.00 -5.83 -15.03
C LEU A 115 9.71 -4.55 -14.63
N THR A 116 10.02 -4.45 -13.34
CA THR A 116 10.77 -3.31 -12.79
C THR A 116 12.26 -3.64 -12.70
N ASP A 117 13.06 -2.70 -12.21
CA ASP A 117 14.49 -2.90 -11.95
C ASP A 117 14.78 -3.55 -10.59
N MET A 118 13.74 -3.82 -9.79
CA MET A 118 13.90 -4.37 -8.44
C MET A 118 13.74 -5.88 -8.42
N ARG A 119 14.74 -6.57 -7.87
CA ARG A 119 14.73 -8.00 -7.63
C ARG A 119 14.48 -8.29 -6.17
N VAL A 120 13.70 -9.32 -5.90
CA VAL A 120 13.46 -9.77 -4.52
C VAL A 120 14.63 -10.67 -4.13
N SER A 121 15.39 -10.22 -3.14
CA SER A 121 16.57 -10.94 -2.64
C SER A 121 16.72 -10.68 -1.14
N LYS A 122 17.55 -11.48 -0.49
CA LYS A 122 17.88 -11.26 0.92
C LYS A 122 18.45 -9.85 1.16
N GLY A 123 19.23 -9.33 0.21
CA GLY A 123 19.81 -7.98 0.33
C GLY A 123 18.76 -6.88 0.28
N ALA A 124 17.76 -7.01 -0.59
CA ALA A 124 16.66 -6.05 -0.68
C ALA A 124 15.83 -6.06 0.62
N TYR A 125 15.45 -7.24 1.10
CA TYR A 125 14.70 -7.39 2.35
C TYR A 125 15.47 -6.82 3.55
N LYS A 126 16.78 -7.09 3.63
CA LYS A 126 17.62 -6.58 4.70
C LYS A 126 17.70 -5.05 4.67
N ARG A 127 17.84 -4.45 3.48
CA ARG A 127 17.86 -3.00 3.33
C ARG A 127 16.55 -2.35 3.79
N GLU A 128 15.43 -2.95 3.48
CA GLU A 128 14.13 -2.48 3.95
C GLU A 128 14.03 -2.54 5.47
N ARG A 129 14.49 -3.62 6.09
CA ARG A 129 14.50 -3.75 7.55
C ARG A 129 15.45 -2.76 8.24
N GLU A 130 16.61 -2.52 7.66
CA GLU A 130 17.59 -1.59 8.22
C GLU A 130 17.14 -0.14 8.08
N ARG A 131 16.35 0.18 7.05
CA ARG A 131 15.82 1.52 6.78
C ARG A 131 14.42 1.73 7.32
N GLY A 132 13.66 0.69 7.37
CA GLY A 132 12.31 0.65 7.91
C GLY A 132 12.36 0.31 9.39
#